data_33247580b8eb69ccba7bfd567ef35453
#
_entry.id   33247580b8eb69ccba7bfd567ef35453
#
_cell.length_a   1.000
_cell.length_b   1.000
_cell.length_c   1.000
_cell.angle_alpha   90.00
_cell.angle_beta   90.00
_cell.angle_gamma   90.00
#
_symmetry.space_group_name_H-M   'P 1'
#
loop_
_entity.id
_entity.type
_entity.pdbx_description
1 polymer ?
#
loop_
_entity_poly.entity_id
_entity_poly.type
_entity_poly.pdbx_seq_one_letter_code
_entity_poly.pdbx_strand_id
1 'polypeptide(L)'
;MKKTNTINLGGIIFHVDEDAFTQLQNYLNAIRSYFSKSDGQEEIIADIESRIAEIFQEKKISIITLAQVDDVIAIMGKPEDYGDGEQDEKITKPHEKKQRIRKIFRHPDDKILGGVCGGLGAYFNVDPVLFRLGFLLTMFIGGFGFFVYLILWVIAPMADRASDHLEMHGEPVTAGTIGRAVASKIEDTVTNENNQSMVRKILAGIGTVFGFF
;
A
#
# COMPACT_ATOMS: atom_id res chain seq x y z
N MET A 1 -4.58 -38.69 10.09
CA MET A 1 -4.84 -37.72 9.01
C MET A 1 -5.00 -36.37 9.69
N LYS A 2 -4.18 -35.35 9.32
CA LYS A 2 -4.41 -33.99 9.80
C LYS A 2 -5.66 -33.45 9.10
N LYS A 3 -6.53 -32.80 9.87
CA LYS A 3 -7.68 -32.10 9.33
C LYS A 3 -7.22 -30.78 8.74
N THR A 4 -7.72 -30.45 7.56
CA THR A 4 -7.47 -29.16 6.92
C THR A 4 -8.73 -28.33 6.94
N ASN A 5 -8.61 -27.08 7.32
CA ASN A 5 -9.65 -26.07 7.26
C ASN A 5 -9.45 -25.18 6.01
N THR A 6 -10.51 -24.50 5.60
CA THR A 6 -10.45 -23.57 4.48
C THR A 6 -10.63 -22.15 5.01
N ILE A 7 -9.75 -21.24 4.61
CA ILE A 7 -9.82 -19.81 4.95
C ILE A 7 -9.82 -18.97 3.67
N ASN A 8 -10.57 -17.87 3.67
CA ASN A 8 -10.52 -16.84 2.64
C ASN A 8 -9.70 -15.65 3.17
N LEU A 9 -8.63 -15.29 2.45
CA LEU A 9 -7.78 -14.14 2.75
C LEU A 9 -7.68 -13.29 1.49
N GLY A 10 -8.11 -12.04 1.57
CA GLY A 10 -8.08 -11.11 0.43
C GLY A 10 -8.78 -11.62 -0.83
N GLY A 11 -9.84 -12.43 -0.69
CA GLY A 11 -10.57 -13.03 -1.81
C GLY A 11 -9.99 -14.35 -2.34
N ILE A 12 -8.89 -14.86 -1.76
CA ILE A 12 -8.23 -16.09 -2.16
C ILE A 12 -8.47 -17.19 -1.12
N ILE A 13 -8.79 -18.38 -1.60
CA ILE A 13 -9.08 -19.53 -0.75
C ILE A 13 -7.80 -20.34 -0.54
N PHE A 14 -7.47 -20.60 0.74
CA PHE A 14 -6.34 -21.41 1.16
C PHE A 14 -6.78 -22.61 2.01
N HIS A 15 -6.06 -23.73 1.87
CA HIS A 15 -6.17 -24.88 2.74
C HIS A 15 -5.14 -24.77 3.85
N VAL A 16 -5.57 -24.91 5.09
CA VAL A 16 -4.75 -24.66 6.29
C VAL A 16 -4.90 -25.83 7.27
N ASP A 17 -3.79 -26.32 7.81
CA ASP A 17 -3.81 -27.31 8.89
C ASP A 17 -4.58 -26.75 10.10
N GLU A 18 -5.24 -27.59 10.89
CA GLU A 18 -6.11 -27.18 12.01
C GLU A 18 -5.37 -26.31 13.03
N ASP A 19 -4.14 -26.69 13.38
CA ASP A 19 -3.29 -25.93 14.31
C ASP A 19 -2.91 -24.55 13.74
N ALA A 20 -2.53 -24.52 12.46
CA ALA A 20 -2.17 -23.30 11.74
C ALA A 20 -3.38 -22.35 11.57
N PHE A 21 -4.55 -22.92 11.33
CA PHE A 21 -5.81 -22.16 11.22
C PHE A 21 -6.13 -21.44 12.54
N THR A 22 -6.01 -22.13 13.66
CA THR A 22 -6.25 -21.55 14.99
C THR A 22 -5.27 -20.40 15.27
N GLN A 23 -3.99 -20.59 14.98
CA GLN A 23 -2.97 -19.56 15.18
C GLN A 23 -3.19 -18.35 14.27
N LEU A 24 -3.49 -18.56 12.98
CA LEU A 24 -3.75 -17.50 12.04
C LEU A 24 -5.00 -16.70 12.42
N GLN A 25 -6.07 -17.37 12.85
CA GLN A 25 -7.27 -16.67 13.34
C GLN A 25 -7.00 -15.84 14.58
N ASN A 26 -6.24 -16.38 15.53
CA ASN A 26 -5.86 -15.63 16.74
C ASN A 26 -5.05 -14.37 16.37
N TYR A 27 -4.12 -14.50 15.44
CA TYR A 27 -3.32 -13.38 14.94
C TYR A 27 -4.20 -12.32 14.28
N LEU A 28 -5.10 -12.69 13.35
CA LEU A 28 -6.01 -11.77 12.69
C LEU A 28 -6.97 -11.08 13.67
N ASN A 29 -7.45 -11.82 14.69
CA ASN A 29 -8.29 -11.25 15.73
C ASN A 29 -7.52 -10.24 16.61
N ALA A 30 -6.27 -10.52 16.92
CA ALA A 30 -5.41 -9.58 17.66
C ALA A 30 -5.18 -8.29 16.86
N ILE A 31 -4.93 -8.38 15.55
CA ILE A 31 -4.82 -7.22 14.66
C ILE A 31 -6.14 -6.43 14.62
N ARG A 32 -7.28 -7.10 14.44
CA ARG A 32 -8.60 -6.44 14.44
C ARG A 32 -8.87 -5.71 15.76
N SER A 33 -8.49 -6.32 16.87
CA SER A 33 -8.63 -5.70 18.20
C SER A 33 -7.74 -4.47 18.35
N TYR A 34 -6.50 -4.53 17.85
CA TYR A 34 -5.57 -3.41 17.89
C TYR A 34 -6.09 -2.21 17.12
N PHE A 35 -6.54 -2.42 15.88
CA PHE A 35 -7.07 -1.36 15.01
C PHE A 35 -8.56 -1.06 15.24
N SER A 36 -9.20 -1.59 16.27
CA SER A 36 -10.65 -1.43 16.52
C SER A 36 -11.12 0.01 16.68
N LYS A 37 -10.22 0.93 17.05
CA LYS A 37 -10.48 2.36 17.23
C LYS A 37 -9.90 3.24 16.12
N SER A 38 -9.27 2.62 15.12
CA SER A 38 -8.64 3.36 14.02
C SER A 38 -9.68 3.69 12.95
N ASP A 39 -9.64 4.91 12.43
CA ASP A 39 -10.38 5.27 11.23
C ASP A 39 -9.88 4.41 10.05
N GLY A 40 -10.81 3.87 9.24
CA GLY A 40 -10.45 2.97 8.14
C GLY A 40 -10.07 1.54 8.56
N GLN A 41 -10.50 1.07 9.74
CA GLN A 41 -10.24 -0.29 10.22
C GLN A 41 -10.46 -1.37 9.17
N GLU A 42 -11.58 -1.30 8.43
CA GLU A 42 -11.91 -2.30 7.42
C GLU A 42 -10.90 -2.32 6.27
N GLU A 43 -10.44 -1.15 5.81
CA GLU A 43 -9.42 -1.01 4.77
C GLU A 43 -8.06 -1.56 5.26
N ILE A 44 -7.68 -1.22 6.49
CA ILE A 44 -6.44 -1.74 7.12
C ILE A 44 -6.45 -3.27 7.16
N ILE A 45 -7.54 -3.86 7.64
CA ILE A 45 -7.65 -5.32 7.76
C ILE A 45 -7.65 -5.99 6.38
N ALA A 46 -8.37 -5.43 5.41
CA ALA A 46 -8.41 -5.94 4.04
C ALA A 46 -7.02 -5.93 3.38
N ASP A 47 -6.25 -4.86 3.57
CA ASP A 47 -4.88 -4.75 3.05
C ASP A 47 -3.92 -5.75 3.73
N ILE A 48 -4.05 -5.94 5.06
CA ILE A 48 -3.27 -6.93 5.81
C ILE A 48 -3.61 -8.35 5.34
N GLU A 49 -4.89 -8.70 5.23
CA GLU A 49 -5.32 -10.02 4.74
C GLU A 49 -4.83 -10.27 3.30
N SER A 50 -4.90 -9.26 2.44
CA SER A 50 -4.38 -9.33 1.08
C SER A 50 -2.87 -9.54 1.05
N ARG A 51 -2.12 -8.86 1.91
CA ARG A 51 -0.67 -9.03 2.01
C ARG A 51 -0.27 -10.41 2.51
N ILE A 52 -0.98 -10.94 3.48
CA ILE A 52 -0.79 -12.32 3.97
C ILE A 52 -1.04 -13.32 2.82
N ALA A 53 -2.12 -13.12 2.06
CA ALA A 53 -2.43 -13.95 0.90
C ALA A 53 -1.32 -13.92 -0.16
N GLU A 54 -0.77 -12.74 -0.45
CA GLU A 54 0.36 -12.57 -1.38
C GLU A 54 1.59 -13.36 -0.92
N ILE A 55 1.95 -13.29 0.38
CA ILE A 55 3.09 -14.03 0.94
C ILE A 55 2.89 -15.54 0.77
N PHE A 56 1.70 -16.07 1.00
CA PHE A 56 1.41 -17.48 0.78
C PHE A 56 1.46 -17.87 -0.69
N GLN A 57 0.98 -17.01 -1.60
CA GLN A 57 1.06 -17.25 -3.05
C GLN A 57 2.50 -17.22 -3.57
N GLU A 58 3.32 -16.26 -3.15
CA GLU A 58 4.73 -16.18 -3.55
C GLU A 58 5.49 -17.46 -3.18
N LYS A 59 5.17 -18.06 -2.03
CA LYS A 59 5.76 -19.32 -1.58
C LYS A 59 5.17 -20.56 -2.29
N LYS A 60 4.16 -20.41 -3.16
CA LYS A 60 3.45 -21.50 -3.88
C LYS A 60 3.01 -22.65 -2.96
N ILE A 61 2.45 -22.31 -1.80
CA ILE A 61 2.10 -23.25 -0.75
C ILE A 61 0.74 -23.88 -1.08
N SER A 62 0.66 -25.22 -1.13
CA SER A 62 -0.60 -25.93 -1.35
C SER A 62 -1.41 -26.09 -0.06
N ILE A 63 -0.76 -26.32 1.08
CA ILE A 63 -1.37 -26.43 2.40
C ILE A 63 -0.54 -25.60 3.37
N ILE A 64 -1.16 -24.67 4.05
CA ILE A 64 -0.51 -23.81 5.03
C ILE A 64 -0.36 -24.57 6.34
N THR A 65 0.87 -24.67 6.82
CA THR A 65 1.24 -25.30 8.09
C THR A 65 1.60 -24.25 9.14
N LEU A 66 1.75 -24.68 10.40
CA LEU A 66 2.11 -23.82 11.52
C LEU A 66 3.40 -23.01 11.26
N ALA A 67 4.43 -23.65 10.72
CA ALA A 67 5.70 -22.97 10.42
C ALA A 67 5.54 -21.82 9.43
N GLN A 68 4.63 -21.92 8.46
CA GLN A 68 4.37 -20.88 7.48
C GLN A 68 3.56 -19.73 8.08
N VAL A 69 2.68 -20.03 9.03
CA VAL A 69 1.98 -18.97 9.79
C VAL A 69 2.97 -18.23 10.69
N ASP A 70 3.90 -18.93 11.35
CA ASP A 70 4.98 -18.31 12.13
C ASP A 70 5.85 -17.38 11.25
N ASP A 71 6.22 -17.84 10.04
CA ASP A 71 6.96 -17.03 9.08
C ASP A 71 6.20 -15.75 8.70
N VAL A 72 4.89 -15.85 8.46
CA VAL A 72 4.05 -14.70 8.13
C VAL A 72 3.97 -13.74 9.31
N ILE A 73 3.75 -14.24 10.53
CA ILE A 73 3.71 -13.39 11.73
C ILE A 73 5.06 -12.70 11.94
N ALA A 74 6.18 -13.36 11.65
CA ALA A 74 7.51 -12.75 11.74
C ALA A 74 7.73 -11.64 10.69
N ILE A 75 7.13 -11.77 9.50
CA ILE A 75 7.22 -10.75 8.43
C ILE A 75 6.29 -9.57 8.74
N MET A 76 5.06 -9.85 9.13
CA MET A 76 4.02 -8.84 9.36
C MET A 76 4.15 -8.11 10.70
N GLY A 77 4.88 -8.68 11.65
CA GLY A 77 5.01 -8.19 13.03
C GLY A 77 3.84 -8.56 13.92
N LYS A 78 4.00 -8.38 15.22
CA LYS A 78 2.93 -8.61 16.20
C LYS A 78 2.23 -7.30 16.54
N PRO A 79 0.92 -7.32 16.90
CA PRO A 79 0.20 -6.11 17.32
C PRO A 79 0.85 -5.34 18.47
N GLU A 80 1.57 -6.06 19.33
CA GLU A 80 2.31 -5.49 20.47
C GLU A 80 3.49 -4.59 20.02
N ASP A 81 4.01 -4.85 18.82
CA ASP A 81 5.15 -4.13 18.25
C ASP A 81 4.72 -2.87 17.44
N TYR A 82 3.41 -2.61 17.26
CA TYR A 82 2.91 -1.50 16.44
C TYR A 82 2.81 -0.16 17.18
N GLY A 83 2.92 -0.17 18.51
CA GLY A 83 2.91 1.00 19.36
C GLY A 83 4.26 1.72 19.40
N ASP A 84 4.22 3.04 19.26
CA ASP A 84 5.32 4.02 19.35
C ASP A 84 6.18 4.16 18.09
N GLY A 85 5.87 5.22 17.34
CA GLY A 85 6.56 5.64 16.09
C GLY A 85 8.05 5.96 16.20
N GLU A 86 8.72 5.62 17.30
CA GLU A 86 10.17 5.79 17.51
C GLU A 86 10.96 4.49 17.61
N GLN A 87 10.31 3.32 17.53
CA GLN A 87 10.97 2.02 17.69
C GLN A 87 11.25 1.24 16.40
N ASP A 88 10.91 1.78 15.23
CA ASP A 88 11.21 1.10 13.95
C ASP A 88 12.71 0.88 13.68
N GLU A 89 13.60 1.51 14.45
CA GLU A 89 15.05 1.23 14.39
C GLU A 89 15.52 0.06 15.27
N LYS A 90 14.70 -0.46 16.20
CA LYS A 90 15.14 -1.49 17.18
C LYS A 90 14.65 -2.90 16.91
N ILE A 91 13.70 -3.13 15.99
CA ILE A 91 13.22 -4.49 15.64
C ILE A 91 14.05 -5.10 14.49
N THR A 92 15.27 -4.65 14.32
CA THR A 92 16.25 -5.38 13.50
C THR A 92 17.10 -6.28 14.36
N LYS A 93 16.55 -7.43 14.83
CA LYS A 93 17.39 -8.63 14.76
C LYS A 93 17.80 -8.77 13.30
N PRO A 94 19.06 -9.11 13.00
CA PRO A 94 19.53 -9.19 11.62
C PRO A 94 18.88 -10.37 10.89
N HIS A 95 17.60 -10.29 10.58
CA HIS A 95 17.14 -10.93 9.37
C HIS A 95 17.87 -10.19 8.25
N GLU A 96 18.74 -10.92 7.54
CA GLU A 96 19.47 -10.49 6.38
C GLU A 96 18.70 -9.39 5.68
N LYS A 97 19.37 -8.25 5.42
CA LYS A 97 18.84 -7.19 4.55
C LYS A 97 18.55 -7.83 3.19
N LYS A 98 17.45 -8.60 3.11
CA LYS A 98 16.85 -8.92 1.82
C LYS A 98 16.71 -7.59 1.14
N GLN A 99 17.45 -7.39 0.07
CA GLN A 99 17.33 -6.20 -0.76
C GLN A 99 15.85 -5.98 -0.97
N ARG A 100 15.34 -4.89 -0.41
CA ARG A 100 13.94 -4.53 -0.51
C ARG A 100 13.71 -4.25 -1.99
N ILE A 101 13.10 -5.20 -2.68
CA ILE A 101 12.84 -5.11 -4.12
C ILE A 101 11.71 -4.10 -4.25
N ARG A 102 12.06 -2.89 -4.68
CA ARG A 102 11.05 -1.90 -5.08
C ARG A 102 10.31 -2.45 -6.28
N LYS A 103 9.00 -2.35 -6.27
CA LYS A 103 8.16 -2.69 -7.41
C LYS A 103 7.74 -1.41 -8.13
N ILE A 104 7.62 -1.49 -9.46
CA ILE A 104 7.17 -0.35 -10.27
C ILE A 104 5.65 -0.38 -10.31
N PHE A 105 5.05 0.64 -9.68
CA PHE A 105 3.62 0.90 -9.73
C PHE A 105 3.37 2.27 -10.37
N ARG A 106 2.14 2.50 -10.85
CA ARG A 106 1.69 3.84 -11.21
C ARG A 106 1.19 4.57 -9.97
N HIS A 107 1.56 5.83 -9.81
CA HIS A 107 1.13 6.63 -8.66
C HIS A 107 -0.33 7.06 -8.82
N PRO A 108 -1.23 6.78 -7.85
CA PRO A 108 -2.65 7.11 -7.98
C PRO A 108 -2.93 8.61 -7.80
N ASP A 109 -2.18 9.30 -6.95
CA ASP A 109 -2.43 10.70 -6.59
C ASP A 109 -1.62 11.67 -7.46
N ASP A 110 -0.36 11.36 -7.80
CA ASP A 110 0.48 12.19 -8.69
C ASP A 110 0.33 11.74 -10.16
N LYS A 111 -0.85 11.93 -10.72
CA LYS A 111 -1.17 11.59 -12.11
C LYS A 111 -1.61 12.80 -12.93
N ILE A 112 -0.81 13.18 -13.92
CA ILE A 112 -1.26 14.06 -15.02
C ILE A 112 -1.82 13.20 -16.15
N LEU A 113 -1.05 12.19 -16.57
CA LEU A 113 -1.44 11.20 -17.58
C LEU A 113 -1.12 9.80 -17.02
N GLY A 114 -2.08 9.13 -16.37
CA GLY A 114 -1.96 7.72 -15.94
C GLY A 114 -0.99 7.40 -14.81
N GLY A 115 -0.26 8.37 -14.21
CA GLY A 115 0.58 8.17 -13.02
C GLY A 115 1.93 7.48 -13.24
N VAL A 116 2.35 7.23 -14.51
CA VAL A 116 3.61 6.55 -14.83
C VAL A 116 4.83 7.31 -14.32
N CYS A 117 4.89 8.63 -14.58
CA CYS A 117 6.01 9.47 -14.13
C CYS A 117 6.09 9.56 -12.60
N GLY A 118 4.94 9.63 -11.92
CA GLY A 118 4.87 9.60 -10.45
C GLY A 118 5.43 8.27 -9.91
N GLY A 119 5.04 7.16 -10.50
CA GLY A 119 5.54 5.83 -10.13
C GLY A 119 7.03 5.64 -10.36
N LEU A 120 7.55 6.10 -11.50
CA LEU A 120 8.99 6.09 -11.77
C LEU A 120 9.76 7.00 -10.81
N GLY A 121 9.20 8.17 -10.49
CA GLY A 121 9.76 9.09 -9.51
C GLY A 121 9.94 8.43 -8.15
N ALA A 122 8.92 7.78 -7.65
CA ALA A 122 8.96 7.04 -6.38
C ALA A 122 9.95 5.87 -6.42
N TYR A 123 9.95 5.09 -7.50
CA TYR A 123 10.87 3.95 -7.66
C TYR A 123 12.34 4.38 -7.64
N PHE A 124 12.69 5.43 -8.39
CA PHE A 124 14.07 5.93 -8.47
C PHE A 124 14.40 6.96 -7.39
N ASN A 125 13.44 7.37 -6.57
CA ASN A 125 13.55 8.44 -5.58
C ASN A 125 14.01 9.76 -6.23
N VAL A 126 13.40 10.12 -7.35
CA VAL A 126 13.68 11.31 -8.17
C VAL A 126 12.37 12.05 -8.42
N ASP A 127 12.45 13.38 -8.56
CA ASP A 127 11.27 14.19 -8.84
C ASP A 127 10.56 13.72 -10.12
N PRO A 128 9.26 13.40 -10.08
CA PRO A 128 8.46 13.01 -11.24
C PRO A 128 8.51 13.99 -12.42
N VAL A 129 8.77 15.26 -12.15
CA VAL A 129 8.92 16.31 -13.16
C VAL A 129 10.05 16.00 -14.13
N LEU A 130 11.16 15.40 -13.66
CA LEU A 130 12.27 15.02 -14.52
C LEU A 130 11.86 13.94 -15.54
N PHE A 131 11.07 12.97 -15.10
CA PHE A 131 10.52 11.94 -15.99
C PHE A 131 9.52 12.54 -17.00
N ARG A 132 8.68 13.50 -16.55
CA ARG A 132 7.74 14.20 -17.44
C ARG A 132 8.48 14.96 -18.52
N LEU A 133 9.54 15.70 -18.15
CA LEU A 133 10.39 16.42 -19.09
C LEU A 133 11.12 15.45 -20.04
N GLY A 134 11.65 14.33 -19.53
CA GLY A 134 12.31 13.30 -20.31
C GLY A 134 11.37 12.69 -21.37
N PHE A 135 10.16 12.31 -21.00
CA PHE A 135 9.16 11.81 -21.97
C PHE A 135 8.75 12.87 -22.98
N LEU A 136 8.59 14.12 -22.56
CA LEU A 136 8.29 15.23 -23.46
C LEU A 136 9.41 15.42 -24.48
N LEU A 137 10.67 15.45 -24.06
CA LEU A 137 11.82 15.58 -24.96
C LEU A 137 11.92 14.40 -25.95
N THR A 138 11.75 13.17 -25.46
CA THR A 138 11.80 11.97 -26.31
C THR A 138 10.61 11.86 -27.28
N MET A 139 9.50 12.54 -26.98
CA MET A 139 8.36 12.66 -27.91
C MET A 139 8.75 13.44 -29.17
N PHE A 140 9.59 14.48 -29.05
CA PHE A 140 10.09 15.24 -30.21
C PHE A 140 11.16 14.48 -31.01
N ILE A 141 11.79 13.46 -30.43
CA ILE A 141 12.78 12.60 -31.12
C ILE A 141 12.03 11.40 -31.73
N GLY A 142 11.33 11.64 -32.84
CA GLY A 142 10.66 10.57 -33.61
C GLY A 142 9.44 9.93 -32.93
N GLY A 143 8.85 10.57 -31.90
CA GLY A 143 7.66 10.05 -31.21
C GLY A 143 7.90 8.84 -30.30
N PHE A 144 9.15 8.40 -30.14
CA PHE A 144 9.50 7.18 -29.38
C PHE A 144 9.05 7.25 -27.91
N GLY A 145 9.13 8.42 -27.30
CA GLY A 145 8.69 8.64 -25.90
C GLY A 145 7.24 8.30 -25.68
N PHE A 146 6.37 8.56 -26.67
CA PHE A 146 4.95 8.21 -26.58
C PHE A 146 4.72 6.70 -26.49
N PHE A 147 5.41 5.92 -27.33
CA PHE A 147 5.27 4.46 -27.33
C PHE A 147 5.79 3.84 -26.04
N VAL A 148 6.96 4.29 -25.55
CA VAL A 148 7.51 3.82 -24.27
C VAL A 148 6.57 4.16 -23.11
N TYR A 149 6.03 5.37 -23.09
CA TYR A 149 5.05 5.78 -22.09
C TYR A 149 3.81 4.87 -22.10
N LEU A 150 3.27 4.59 -23.29
CA LEU A 150 2.08 3.75 -23.45
C LEU A 150 2.34 2.30 -23.00
N ILE A 151 3.51 1.76 -23.31
CA ILE A 151 3.93 0.43 -22.85
C ILE A 151 4.00 0.38 -21.33
N LEU A 152 4.65 1.36 -20.69
CA LEU A 152 4.74 1.45 -19.23
C LEU A 152 3.36 1.64 -18.59
N TRP A 153 2.49 2.43 -19.23
CA TRP A 153 1.13 2.64 -18.75
C TRP A 153 0.28 1.37 -18.74
N VAL A 154 0.48 0.48 -19.71
CA VAL A 154 -0.23 -0.81 -19.80
C VAL A 154 0.36 -1.84 -18.84
N ILE A 155 1.69 -1.89 -18.72
CA ILE A 155 2.39 -2.94 -17.94
C ILE A 155 2.38 -2.62 -16.44
N ALA A 156 2.57 -1.36 -16.04
CA ALA A 156 2.65 -1.01 -14.62
C ALA A 156 1.25 -1.00 -13.98
N PRO A 157 0.99 -1.82 -12.95
CA PRO A 157 -0.26 -1.76 -12.20
C PRO A 157 -0.38 -0.45 -11.40
N MET A 158 -1.59 -0.09 -11.01
CA MET A 158 -1.81 1.06 -10.13
C MET A 158 -1.56 0.67 -8.67
N ALA A 159 -0.95 1.57 -7.90
CA ALA A 159 -0.75 1.38 -6.46
C ALA A 159 -2.04 1.79 -5.73
N ASP A 160 -3.04 0.91 -5.71
CA ASP A 160 -4.34 1.23 -5.10
C ASP A 160 -4.35 0.94 -3.59
N ARG A 161 -3.50 0.02 -3.12
CA ARG A 161 -3.40 -0.39 -1.72
C ARG A 161 -2.28 0.33 -0.99
N ALA A 162 -2.40 0.44 0.33
CA ALA A 162 -1.34 0.99 1.17
C ALA A 162 -0.05 0.14 1.09
N SER A 163 -0.17 -1.18 0.98
CA SER A 163 0.96 -2.09 0.77
C SER A 163 1.74 -1.79 -0.52
N ASP A 164 1.04 -1.47 -1.62
CA ASP A 164 1.67 -1.14 -2.92
C ASP A 164 2.47 0.17 -2.84
N HIS A 165 1.93 1.17 -2.11
CA HIS A 165 2.63 2.42 -1.84
C HIS A 165 3.93 2.21 -1.04
N LEU A 166 3.89 1.37 -0.01
CA LEU A 166 5.07 1.03 0.78
C LEU A 166 6.13 0.31 -0.08
N GLU A 167 5.72 -0.67 -0.90
CA GLU A 167 6.62 -1.36 -1.82
C GLU A 167 7.24 -0.43 -2.88
N MET A 168 6.48 0.52 -3.39
CA MET A 168 6.95 1.52 -4.35
C MET A 168 8.10 2.37 -3.77
N HIS A 169 8.00 2.77 -2.50
CA HIS A 169 9.03 3.52 -1.79
C HIS A 169 10.15 2.63 -1.19
N GLY A 170 9.98 1.30 -1.23
CA GLY A 170 10.93 0.35 -0.65
C GLY A 170 10.86 0.30 0.88
N GLU A 171 9.72 0.65 1.45
CA GLU A 171 9.46 0.55 2.88
C GLU A 171 9.06 -0.88 3.28
N PRO A 172 9.28 -1.29 4.54
CA PRO A 172 8.85 -2.60 5.00
C PRO A 172 7.32 -2.66 5.02
N VAL A 173 6.76 -3.71 4.41
CA VAL A 173 5.31 -3.93 4.42
C VAL A 173 4.97 -4.83 5.61
N THR A 174 4.68 -4.20 6.74
CA THR A 174 4.22 -4.82 7.98
C THR A 174 2.80 -4.36 8.28
N ALA A 175 2.09 -5.06 9.16
CA ALA A 175 0.74 -4.63 9.54
C ALA A 175 0.73 -3.24 10.21
N GLY A 176 1.78 -2.91 10.97
CA GLY A 176 1.94 -1.58 11.57
C GLY A 176 2.18 -0.47 10.53
N THR A 177 3.01 -0.72 9.49
CA THR A 177 3.25 0.27 8.42
C THR A 177 2.02 0.43 7.52
N ILE A 178 1.30 -0.64 7.22
CA ILE A 178 0.02 -0.59 6.50
C ILE A 178 -0.99 0.27 7.28
N GLY A 179 -1.15 0.02 8.59
CA GLY A 179 -2.07 0.79 9.43
C GLY A 179 -1.75 2.29 9.44
N ARG A 180 -0.47 2.67 9.55
CA ARG A 180 -0.05 4.08 9.47
C ARG A 180 -0.30 4.70 8.09
N ALA A 181 -0.01 3.97 7.02
CA ALA A 181 -0.22 4.45 5.66
C ALA A 181 -1.70 4.68 5.34
N VAL A 182 -2.60 3.81 5.80
CA VAL A 182 -4.05 4.03 5.66
C VAL A 182 -4.51 5.20 6.50
N ALA A 183 -4.07 5.31 7.75
CA ALA A 183 -4.44 6.43 8.63
C ALA A 183 -4.01 7.78 8.05
N SER A 184 -2.77 7.90 7.54
CA SER A 184 -2.29 9.14 6.89
C SER A 184 -3.09 9.50 5.65
N LYS A 185 -3.45 8.50 4.82
CA LYS A 185 -4.27 8.72 3.62
C LYS A 185 -5.67 9.25 3.95
N ILE A 186 -6.28 8.75 5.02
CA ILE A 186 -7.59 9.23 5.49
C ILE A 186 -7.47 10.67 5.99
N GLU A 187 -6.44 10.99 6.77
CA GLU A 187 -6.21 12.35 7.29
C GLU A 187 -5.98 13.35 6.15
N ASP A 188 -5.19 12.99 5.15
CA ASP A 188 -4.96 13.81 3.94
C ASP A 188 -6.26 14.04 3.16
N THR A 189 -7.11 13.01 3.05
CA THR A 189 -8.40 13.12 2.35
C THR A 189 -9.34 14.07 3.08
N VAL A 190 -9.48 13.94 4.39
CA VAL A 190 -10.33 14.81 5.23
C VAL A 190 -9.82 16.26 5.19
N THR A 191 -8.51 16.45 5.27
CA THR A 191 -7.89 17.79 5.21
C THR A 191 -8.11 18.44 3.84
N ASN A 192 -8.00 17.67 2.76
CA ASN A 192 -8.19 18.17 1.40
C ASN A 192 -9.67 18.54 1.12
N GLU A 193 -10.63 17.75 1.58
CA GLU A 193 -12.05 18.07 1.48
C GLU A 193 -12.41 19.34 2.25
N ASN A 194 -11.88 19.52 3.46
CA ASN A 194 -12.06 20.73 4.25
C ASN A 194 -11.48 21.96 3.54
N ASN A 195 -10.27 21.85 2.95
CA ASN A 195 -9.64 22.91 2.20
C ASN A 195 -10.44 23.25 0.92
N GLN A 196 -10.93 22.25 0.17
CA GLN A 196 -11.76 22.49 -1.01
C GLN A 196 -13.10 23.15 -0.65
N SER A 197 -13.72 22.74 0.44
CA SER A 197 -14.97 23.36 0.92
C SER A 197 -14.75 24.83 1.32
N MET A 198 -13.62 25.13 1.95
CA MET A 198 -13.23 26.48 2.33
C MET A 198 -12.94 27.35 1.09
N VAL A 199 -12.19 26.83 0.13
CA VAL A 199 -11.90 27.54 -1.14
C VAL A 199 -13.19 27.82 -1.92
N ARG A 200 -14.11 26.85 -2.00
CA ARG A 200 -15.42 27.08 -2.64
C ARG A 200 -16.25 28.16 -1.92
N LYS A 201 -16.24 28.18 -0.58
CA LYS A 201 -16.92 29.25 0.20
C LYS A 201 -16.29 30.61 -0.04
N ILE A 202 -14.95 30.70 -0.12
CA ILE A 202 -14.22 31.94 -0.42
C ILE A 202 -14.54 32.42 -1.84
N LEU A 203 -14.49 31.53 -2.82
CA LEU A 203 -14.82 31.86 -4.21
C LEU A 203 -16.29 32.28 -4.39
N ALA A 204 -17.22 31.62 -3.70
CA ALA A 204 -18.62 32.01 -3.69
C ALA A 204 -18.82 33.40 -3.03
N GLY A 205 -18.09 33.69 -1.95
CA GLY A 205 -18.10 35.00 -1.31
C GLY A 205 -17.54 36.11 -2.20
N ILE A 206 -16.47 35.84 -2.95
CA ILE A 206 -15.89 36.80 -3.91
C ILE A 206 -16.86 37.03 -5.06
N GLY A 207 -17.51 35.97 -5.58
CA GLY A 207 -18.49 36.08 -6.68
C GLY A 207 -19.71 36.96 -6.30
N THR A 208 -20.14 36.92 -5.05
CA THR A 208 -21.24 37.78 -4.55
C THR A 208 -20.81 39.25 -4.39
N VAL A 209 -19.53 39.50 -4.11
CA VAL A 209 -19.02 40.90 -4.00
C VAL A 209 -18.82 41.53 -5.39
N PHE A 210 -18.36 40.75 -6.37
CA PHE A 210 -18.16 41.26 -7.75
C PHE A 210 -19.44 41.22 -8.62
N GLY A 211 -20.48 40.52 -8.22
CA GLY A 211 -21.77 40.52 -8.93
C GLY A 211 -22.69 41.71 -8.61
N PHE A 212 -22.24 42.66 -7.79
CA PHE A 212 -23.00 43.85 -7.39
C PHE A 212 -22.49 45.18 -8.02
N PHE A 213 -21.63 45.10 -9.04
CA PHE A 213 -21.24 46.24 -9.86
C PHE A 213 -21.66 46.10 -11.29
#